data_2455345a93ac4e2115b00518cc977433
#
_entry.id   2455345a93ac4e2115b00518cc977433
#
_cell.length_a   1.000
_cell.length_b   1.000
_cell.length_c   1.000
_cell.angle_alpha   90.00
_cell.angle_beta   90.00
_cell.angle_gamma   90.00
#
_symmetry.space_group_name_H-M   'P 1'
#
loop_
_entity.id
_entity.type
_entity.pdbx_description
1 polymer ?
#
loop_
_entity_poly.entity_id
_entity_poly.type
_entity_poly.pdbx_seq_one_letter_code
_entity_poly.pdbx_strand_id
1 'polypeptide(L)'
;MTKATYSPSENVYEADEAYWQGEEFRKETPCFPKSVYKYLPDLLNECILEEEGDREQDLSFLSNLTALSSVLPATFGIYNHKKYSPHFYSFGIAPAGSNKSIAQTGRYLLEEVHDWILSNSELQQKTYNHKYTQWKLDCTYKKKAHEECPEEPEKPAYKMLFLPATTSYSRMQIQMRDNGPQGSIIFDTEAQTLATANHLDCGNFDDMLRKAFEHENIDSAFKINGLAPIYIRFPMLAMFLTGTPSQMASLIETSEKGLPSRIMLYTFRSIPKWKPMGDDSISVSYTHLTLPTNR
;
A
#
# COMPACT_ATOMS: atom_id res chain seq x y z
N MET A 1 -52.14 31.44 22.59
CA MET A 1 -51.24 30.28 22.71
C MET A 1 -51.42 29.41 21.47
N THR A 2 -50.65 29.68 20.45
CA THR A 2 -50.66 28.93 19.17
C THR A 2 -49.75 27.71 19.29
N LYS A 3 -50.34 26.53 19.18
CA LYS A 3 -49.56 25.28 19.11
C LYS A 3 -48.78 25.27 17.79
N ALA A 4 -47.45 25.28 17.87
CA ALA A 4 -46.63 25.01 16.74
C ALA A 4 -46.75 23.50 16.40
N THR A 5 -47.33 23.20 15.25
CA THR A 5 -47.34 21.88 14.66
C THR A 5 -45.96 21.65 14.08
N TYR A 6 -45.19 20.76 14.67
CA TYR A 6 -43.91 20.26 14.14
C TYR A 6 -44.26 19.35 12.97
N SER A 7 -43.93 19.76 11.75
CA SER A 7 -43.90 18.86 10.60
C SER A 7 -42.50 18.25 10.55
N PRO A 8 -42.38 16.92 10.51
CA PRO A 8 -41.07 16.29 10.25
C PRO A 8 -40.52 16.80 8.89
N SER A 9 -39.31 17.29 8.86
CA SER A 9 -38.69 17.76 7.64
C SER A 9 -38.53 16.59 6.67
N GLU A 10 -38.69 16.82 5.37
CA GLU A 10 -38.49 15.86 4.26
C GLU A 10 -37.19 15.09 4.37
N ASN A 11 -36.16 15.63 5.01
CA ASN A 11 -34.84 15.01 5.25
C ASN A 11 -34.92 13.71 6.11
N VAL A 12 -35.94 13.46 6.87
CA VAL A 12 -36.05 12.23 7.66
C VAL A 12 -36.40 11.05 6.76
N TYR A 13 -37.26 11.28 5.78
CA TYR A 13 -37.65 10.22 4.83
C TYR A 13 -36.49 9.85 3.87
N GLU A 14 -35.69 10.81 3.42
CA GLU A 14 -34.49 10.54 2.62
C GLU A 14 -33.43 9.74 3.40
N ALA A 15 -33.27 10.00 4.70
CA ALA A 15 -32.36 9.24 5.55
C ALA A 15 -32.84 7.80 5.76
N ASP A 16 -34.14 7.59 5.92
CA ASP A 16 -34.74 6.27 6.06
C ASP A 16 -34.64 5.47 4.76
N GLU A 17 -34.90 6.09 3.62
CA GLU A 17 -34.78 5.43 2.31
C GLU A 17 -33.34 5.02 2.00
N ALA A 18 -32.37 5.87 2.31
CA ALA A 18 -30.94 5.55 2.21
C ALA A 18 -30.54 4.42 3.18
N TYR A 19 -31.14 4.34 4.36
CA TYR A 19 -30.93 3.25 5.31
C TYR A 19 -31.42 1.91 4.73
N TRP A 20 -32.67 1.85 4.22
CA TRP A 20 -33.24 0.63 3.66
C TRP A 20 -32.49 0.14 2.41
N GLN A 21 -32.11 1.04 1.53
CA GLN A 21 -31.27 0.71 0.37
C GLN A 21 -29.89 0.17 0.82
N GLY A 22 -29.34 0.68 1.92
CA GLY A 22 -28.11 0.18 2.51
C GLY A 22 -28.21 -1.24 3.04
N GLU A 23 -29.32 -1.57 3.71
CA GLU A 23 -29.58 -2.93 4.24
C GLU A 23 -29.78 -3.95 3.10
N GLU A 24 -30.46 -3.55 2.02
CA GLU A 24 -30.66 -4.39 0.86
C GLU A 24 -29.34 -4.68 0.14
N PHE A 25 -28.51 -3.66 -0.05
CA PHE A 25 -27.16 -3.83 -0.61
C PHE A 25 -26.26 -4.72 0.26
N ARG A 26 -26.38 -4.66 1.58
CA ARG A 26 -25.64 -5.55 2.50
C ARG A 26 -26.03 -7.02 2.34
N LYS A 27 -27.28 -7.31 2.03
CA LYS A 27 -27.73 -8.69 1.76
C LYS A 27 -27.18 -9.22 0.43
N GLU A 28 -26.96 -8.36 -0.54
CA GLU A 28 -26.49 -8.71 -1.86
C GLU A 28 -24.95 -8.92 -1.94
N THR A 29 -24.17 -8.14 -1.17
CA THR A 29 -22.71 -8.26 -1.18
C THR A 29 -22.22 -9.23 -0.10
N PRO A 30 -21.50 -10.31 -0.46
CA PRO A 30 -21.05 -11.30 0.51
C PRO A 30 -19.96 -10.75 1.44
N CYS A 31 -19.96 -11.22 2.70
CA CYS A 31 -18.81 -11.13 3.59
C CYS A 31 -17.90 -12.35 3.41
N PHE A 32 -16.67 -12.28 3.91
CA PHE A 32 -15.86 -13.48 4.04
C PHE A 32 -16.55 -14.50 4.96
N PRO A 33 -16.54 -15.78 4.60
CA PRO A 33 -17.09 -16.82 5.47
C PRO A 33 -16.41 -16.82 6.84
N LYS A 34 -17.17 -16.96 7.92
CA LYS A 34 -16.65 -17.02 9.30
C LYS A 34 -15.56 -18.10 9.49
N SER A 35 -15.59 -19.14 8.67
CA SER A 35 -14.56 -20.19 8.67
C SER A 35 -13.17 -19.68 8.29
N VAL A 36 -13.06 -18.59 7.53
CA VAL A 36 -11.76 -17.96 7.18
C VAL A 36 -11.06 -17.51 8.44
N TYR A 37 -11.75 -16.81 9.31
CA TYR A 37 -11.20 -16.27 10.56
C TYR A 37 -10.79 -17.34 11.56
N LYS A 38 -11.50 -18.48 11.56
CA LYS A 38 -11.20 -19.59 12.48
C LYS A 38 -9.83 -20.25 12.25
N TYR A 39 -9.29 -20.15 11.05
CA TYR A 39 -8.06 -20.85 10.66
C TYR A 39 -6.91 -19.88 10.32
N LEU A 40 -7.05 -18.61 10.70
CA LEU A 40 -5.97 -17.64 10.50
C LEU A 40 -4.79 -17.95 11.44
N PRO A 41 -3.57 -17.67 11.00
CA PRO A 41 -2.42 -17.59 11.89
C PRO A 41 -2.63 -16.56 13.02
N ASP A 42 -2.05 -16.83 14.19
CA ASP A 42 -2.21 -15.98 15.38
C ASP A 42 -1.95 -14.50 15.10
N LEU A 43 -0.87 -14.18 14.37
CA LEU A 43 -0.54 -12.80 13.97
C LEU A 43 -1.70 -12.10 13.25
N LEU A 44 -2.36 -12.77 12.31
CA LEU A 44 -3.48 -12.18 11.59
C LEU A 44 -4.72 -12.05 12.47
N ASN A 45 -4.97 -13.02 13.33
CA ASN A 45 -6.07 -12.97 14.31
C ASN A 45 -5.92 -11.79 15.26
N GLU A 46 -4.72 -11.56 15.80
CA GLU A 46 -4.45 -10.45 16.71
C GLU A 46 -4.60 -9.07 16.04
N CYS A 47 -4.41 -9.01 14.72
CA CYS A 47 -4.55 -7.76 13.96
C CYS A 47 -5.99 -7.44 13.52
N ILE A 48 -6.93 -8.36 13.72
CA ILE A 48 -8.33 -8.18 13.32
C ILE A 48 -9.12 -7.63 14.50
N LEU A 49 -9.82 -6.52 14.27
CA LEU A 49 -10.64 -5.88 15.29
C LEU A 49 -12.00 -6.60 15.39
N GLU A 50 -12.13 -7.48 16.37
CA GLU A 50 -13.36 -8.27 16.59
C GLU A 50 -14.58 -7.43 16.98
N GLU A 51 -14.37 -6.25 17.56
CA GLU A 51 -15.45 -5.36 18.04
C GLU A 51 -16.14 -4.59 16.91
N GLU A 52 -15.60 -4.67 15.70
CA GLU A 52 -16.17 -4.02 14.52
C GLU A 52 -17.24 -4.91 13.84
N GLY A 53 -18.00 -4.34 12.94
CA GLY A 53 -18.96 -5.12 12.15
C GLY A 53 -18.29 -6.06 11.14
N ASP A 54 -19.00 -7.06 10.64
CA ASP A 54 -18.47 -8.06 9.71
C ASP A 54 -17.76 -7.44 8.50
N ARG A 55 -18.22 -6.29 8.01
CA ARG A 55 -17.65 -5.59 6.85
C ARG A 55 -16.35 -4.88 7.17
N GLU A 56 -16.30 -4.27 8.32
CA GLU A 56 -15.11 -3.60 8.84
C GLU A 56 -14.02 -4.63 9.16
N GLN A 57 -14.42 -5.77 9.72
CA GLN A 57 -13.54 -6.91 9.97
C GLN A 57 -12.92 -7.45 8.67
N ASP A 58 -13.75 -7.65 7.64
CA ASP A 58 -13.31 -8.10 6.32
C ASP A 58 -12.30 -7.13 5.69
N LEU A 59 -12.57 -5.82 5.79
CA LEU A 59 -11.70 -4.79 5.23
C LEU A 59 -10.36 -4.71 5.97
N SER A 60 -10.39 -4.79 7.31
CA SER A 60 -9.19 -4.87 8.14
C SER A 60 -8.37 -6.11 7.79
N PHE A 61 -9.01 -7.27 7.69
CA PHE A 61 -8.37 -8.52 7.28
C PHE A 61 -7.68 -8.39 5.91
N LEU A 62 -8.39 -7.89 4.90
CA LEU A 62 -7.85 -7.72 3.55
C LEU A 62 -6.67 -6.75 3.52
N SER A 63 -6.77 -5.66 4.28
CA SER A 63 -5.70 -4.68 4.44
C SER A 63 -4.44 -5.30 5.07
N ASN A 64 -4.60 -5.99 6.20
CA ASN A 64 -3.50 -6.66 6.90
C ASN A 64 -2.85 -7.75 6.04
N LEU A 65 -3.66 -8.55 5.34
CA LEU A 65 -3.16 -9.60 4.45
C LEU A 65 -2.34 -9.01 3.29
N THR A 66 -2.84 -7.92 2.68
CA THR A 66 -2.12 -7.24 1.60
C THR A 66 -0.82 -6.62 2.10
N ALA A 67 -0.85 -5.98 3.27
CA ALA A 67 0.33 -5.42 3.89
C ALA A 67 1.39 -6.51 4.16
N LEU A 68 1.02 -7.59 4.83
CA LEU A 68 1.93 -8.72 5.11
C LEU A 68 2.50 -9.35 3.84
N SER A 69 1.72 -9.42 2.76
CA SER A 69 2.20 -9.96 1.48
C SER A 69 3.44 -9.22 0.96
N SER A 70 3.58 -7.93 1.30
CA SER A 70 4.68 -7.09 0.84
C SER A 70 6.00 -7.30 1.58
N VAL A 71 5.99 -8.02 2.72
CA VAL A 71 7.17 -8.24 3.57
C VAL A 71 7.58 -9.71 3.67
N LEU A 72 7.23 -10.52 2.67
CA LEU A 72 7.58 -11.93 2.56
C LEU A 72 8.57 -12.19 1.40
N PRO A 73 9.80 -11.64 1.46
CA PRO A 73 10.71 -11.59 0.30
C PRO A 73 11.23 -12.96 -0.15
N ALA A 74 11.27 -13.94 0.74
CA ALA A 74 11.79 -15.28 0.45
C ALA A 74 10.69 -16.32 0.13
N THR A 75 9.44 -15.88 0.07
CA THR A 75 8.28 -16.75 -0.15
C THR A 75 7.87 -16.72 -1.62
N PHE A 76 7.74 -17.90 -2.22
CA PHE A 76 7.39 -18.03 -3.63
C PHE A 76 6.47 -19.24 -3.85
N GLY A 77 5.48 -19.04 -4.72
CA GLY A 77 4.68 -20.13 -5.29
C GLY A 77 5.06 -20.40 -6.74
N ILE A 78 4.72 -21.60 -7.21
CA ILE A 78 4.84 -21.94 -8.65
C ILE A 78 3.44 -22.22 -9.17
N TYR A 79 3.05 -21.46 -10.18
CA TYR A 79 1.79 -21.65 -10.88
C TYR A 79 2.05 -21.64 -12.38
N ASN A 80 1.56 -22.63 -13.09
CA ASN A 80 1.73 -22.80 -14.54
C ASN A 80 3.21 -22.61 -14.99
N HIS A 81 4.15 -23.26 -14.30
CA HIS A 81 5.60 -23.20 -14.52
C HIS A 81 6.25 -21.83 -14.30
N LYS A 82 5.49 -20.84 -13.81
CA LYS A 82 6.00 -19.51 -13.51
C LYS A 82 6.07 -19.30 -11.99
N LYS A 83 7.11 -18.61 -11.55
CA LYS A 83 7.33 -18.26 -10.15
C LYS A 83 6.57 -17.00 -9.80
N TYR A 84 5.85 -17.01 -8.68
CA TYR A 84 5.12 -15.86 -8.15
C TYR A 84 5.53 -15.60 -6.71
N SER A 85 5.63 -14.33 -6.33
CA SER A 85 5.72 -13.91 -4.93
C SER A 85 4.31 -13.72 -4.34
N PRO A 86 4.16 -13.61 -3.01
CA PRO A 86 2.84 -13.42 -2.39
C PRO A 86 2.25 -12.01 -2.59
N HIS A 87 2.98 -11.09 -3.21
CA HIS A 87 2.51 -9.73 -3.46
C HIS A 87 1.24 -9.74 -4.31
N PHE A 88 0.20 -9.08 -3.83
CA PHE A 88 -1.05 -8.96 -4.58
C PHE A 88 -1.68 -7.57 -4.45
N TYR A 89 -2.69 -7.32 -5.24
CA TYR A 89 -3.41 -6.05 -5.28
C TYR A 89 -4.81 -6.23 -4.72
N SER A 90 -5.22 -5.32 -3.86
CA SER A 90 -6.57 -5.29 -3.31
C SER A 90 -7.13 -3.88 -3.26
N PHE A 91 -8.44 -3.78 -3.36
CA PHE A 91 -9.14 -2.50 -3.39
C PHE A 91 -10.47 -2.61 -2.63
N GLY A 92 -10.58 -1.84 -1.55
CA GLY A 92 -11.82 -1.69 -0.78
C GLY A 92 -12.69 -0.56 -1.35
N ILE A 93 -13.88 -0.91 -1.87
CA ILE A 93 -14.81 0.02 -2.49
C ILE A 93 -15.99 0.26 -1.57
N ALA A 94 -16.19 1.51 -1.18
CA ALA A 94 -17.38 1.88 -0.39
C ALA A 94 -17.73 3.36 -0.59
N PRO A 95 -19.00 3.74 -0.41
CA PRO A 95 -19.42 5.13 -0.42
C PRO A 95 -18.66 5.99 0.60
N ALA A 96 -18.77 7.30 0.46
CA ALA A 96 -18.26 8.21 1.49
C ALA A 96 -18.95 7.94 2.84
N GLY A 97 -18.22 8.10 3.93
CA GLY A 97 -18.76 7.85 5.28
C GLY A 97 -18.91 6.38 5.70
N SER A 98 -18.39 5.42 4.91
CA SER A 98 -18.49 3.98 5.19
C SER A 98 -17.33 3.43 6.05
N ASN A 99 -16.76 4.20 6.95
CA ASN A 99 -15.70 3.77 7.89
C ASN A 99 -14.51 3.05 7.21
N LYS A 100 -14.11 3.51 6.00
CA LYS A 100 -12.95 2.94 5.29
C LYS A 100 -11.63 3.10 6.03
N SER A 101 -11.58 4.01 7.01
CA SER A 101 -10.38 4.29 7.82
C SER A 101 -9.87 3.06 8.58
N ILE A 102 -10.73 2.08 8.87
CA ILE A 102 -10.33 0.80 9.49
C ILE A 102 -9.24 0.08 8.67
N ALA A 103 -9.17 0.32 7.38
CA ALA A 103 -8.14 -0.21 6.51
C ALA A 103 -6.71 0.25 6.88
N GLN A 104 -6.56 1.31 7.68
CA GLN A 104 -5.26 1.76 8.17
C GLN A 104 -4.56 0.72 9.06
N THR A 105 -5.28 -0.27 9.57
CA THR A 105 -4.70 -1.37 10.37
C THR A 105 -3.53 -2.04 9.66
N GLY A 106 -3.64 -2.30 8.34
CA GLY A 106 -2.55 -2.90 7.57
C GLY A 106 -1.30 -2.00 7.45
N ARG A 107 -1.48 -0.68 7.47
CA ARG A 107 -0.36 0.26 7.51
C ARG A 107 0.31 0.25 8.89
N TYR A 108 -0.49 0.34 9.95
CA TYR A 108 0.02 0.34 11.32
C TYR A 108 0.79 -0.95 11.64
N LEU A 109 0.32 -2.09 11.14
CA LEU A 109 0.99 -3.38 11.31
C LEU A 109 2.45 -3.37 10.83
N LEU A 110 2.75 -2.62 9.78
CA LEU A 110 4.09 -2.59 9.16
C LEU A 110 4.84 -1.26 9.38
N GLU A 111 4.33 -0.36 10.20
CA GLU A 111 4.95 0.94 10.41
C GLU A 111 6.36 0.83 11.01
N GLU A 112 6.54 -0.01 12.01
CA GLU A 112 7.86 -0.28 12.61
C GLU A 112 8.85 -0.90 11.61
N VAL A 113 8.36 -1.80 10.73
CA VAL A 113 9.19 -2.38 9.66
C VAL A 113 9.61 -1.30 8.67
N HIS A 114 8.69 -0.42 8.30
CA HIS A 114 8.96 0.70 7.42
C HIS A 114 10.02 1.65 8.01
N ASP A 115 9.86 2.04 9.27
CA ASP A 115 10.77 2.94 9.98
C ASP A 115 12.16 2.32 10.15
N TRP A 116 12.23 1.03 10.43
CA TRP A 116 13.49 0.30 10.47
C TRP A 116 14.22 0.32 9.11
N ILE A 117 13.49 0.10 8.00
CA ILE A 117 14.04 0.15 6.65
C ILE A 117 14.55 1.56 6.33
N LEU A 118 13.78 2.60 6.66
CA LEU A 118 14.18 3.99 6.47
C LEU A 118 15.44 4.34 7.27
N SER A 119 15.45 4.00 8.56
CA SER A 119 16.58 4.26 9.46
C SER A 119 17.87 3.60 8.97
N ASN A 120 17.78 2.35 8.48
CA ASN A 120 18.91 1.65 7.89
C ASN A 120 19.39 2.34 6.60
N SER A 121 18.47 2.77 5.74
CA SER A 121 18.81 3.48 4.51
C SER A 121 19.50 4.80 4.81
N GLU A 122 19.02 5.55 5.78
CA GLU A 122 19.65 6.80 6.23
C GLU A 122 21.05 6.58 6.81
N LEU A 123 21.24 5.55 7.62
CA LEU A 123 22.53 5.20 8.18
C LEU A 123 23.54 4.84 7.09
N GLN A 124 23.11 4.06 6.11
CA GLN A 124 23.95 3.71 4.93
C GLN A 124 24.31 4.95 4.12
N GLN A 125 23.36 5.87 3.90
CA GLN A 125 23.64 7.14 3.20
C GLN A 125 24.64 8.02 3.99
N LYS A 126 24.47 8.13 5.30
CA LYS A 126 25.41 8.88 6.16
C LYS A 126 26.81 8.28 6.09
N THR A 127 26.92 6.95 6.17
CA THR A 127 28.21 6.23 6.05
C THR A 127 28.85 6.43 4.68
N TYR A 128 28.05 6.34 3.61
CA TYR A 128 28.52 6.62 2.26
C TYR A 128 29.03 8.07 2.12
N ASN A 129 28.29 9.05 2.61
CA ASN A 129 28.69 10.46 2.50
C ASN A 129 30.03 10.72 3.22
N HIS A 130 30.27 10.08 4.37
CA HIS A 130 31.55 10.15 5.06
C HIS A 130 32.69 9.53 4.21
N LYS A 131 32.50 8.30 3.72
CA LYS A 131 33.46 7.61 2.84
C LYS A 131 33.73 8.39 1.56
N TYR A 132 32.72 8.96 0.95
CA TYR A 132 32.84 9.75 -0.27
C TYR A 132 33.61 11.05 -0.05
N THR A 133 33.41 11.71 1.08
CA THR A 133 34.17 12.90 1.48
C THR A 133 35.65 12.55 1.67
N GLN A 134 35.95 11.46 2.37
CA GLN A 134 37.32 10.97 2.56
C GLN A 134 37.98 10.60 1.22
N TRP A 135 37.28 9.88 0.35
CA TRP A 135 37.73 9.55 -0.99
C TRP A 135 38.10 10.78 -1.82
N LYS A 136 37.26 11.85 -1.77
CA LYS A 136 37.59 13.12 -2.45
C LYS A 136 38.88 13.75 -1.95
N LEU A 137 39.08 13.73 -0.65
CA LEU A 137 40.34 14.24 -0.05
C LEU A 137 41.56 13.40 -0.53
N ASP A 138 41.45 12.08 -0.47
CA ASP A 138 42.50 11.16 -0.88
C ASP A 138 42.83 11.33 -2.38
N CYS A 139 41.80 11.46 -3.23
CA CYS A 139 42.02 11.76 -4.65
C CYS A 139 42.73 13.09 -4.86
N THR A 140 42.44 14.10 -4.06
CA THR A 140 43.08 15.41 -4.15
C THR A 140 44.59 15.33 -3.79
N TYR A 141 44.92 14.57 -2.74
CA TYR A 141 46.33 14.35 -2.34
C TYR A 141 47.07 13.51 -3.37
N LYS A 142 46.51 12.40 -3.85
CA LYS A 142 47.11 11.51 -4.83
C LYS A 142 47.33 12.18 -6.18
N LYS A 143 46.43 13.00 -6.67
CA LYS A 143 46.61 13.82 -7.88
C LYS A 143 47.78 14.78 -7.75
N LYS A 144 48.02 15.38 -6.59
CA LYS A 144 49.20 16.21 -6.35
C LYS A 144 50.50 15.42 -6.32
N ALA A 145 50.46 14.15 -5.93
CA ALA A 145 51.56 13.22 -5.92
C ALA A 145 51.75 12.48 -7.26
N HIS A 146 50.94 12.76 -8.28
CA HIS A 146 50.90 12.03 -9.56
C HIS A 146 50.59 10.53 -9.43
N GLU A 147 49.84 10.15 -8.39
CA GLU A 147 49.35 8.79 -8.16
C GLU A 147 47.89 8.62 -8.64
N GLU A 148 47.50 7.35 -8.89
CA GLU A 148 46.13 7.01 -9.27
C GLU A 148 45.17 7.21 -8.08
N CYS A 149 43.95 7.71 -8.37
CA CYS A 149 42.88 7.84 -7.37
C CYS A 149 42.41 6.45 -6.98
N PRO A 150 42.02 6.24 -5.69
CA PRO A 150 41.34 5.02 -5.28
C PRO A 150 39.99 4.90 -5.95
N GLU A 151 39.43 3.70 -5.96
CA GLU A 151 38.08 3.43 -6.49
C GLU A 151 37.02 4.25 -5.74
N GLU A 152 36.07 4.80 -6.48
CA GLU A 152 35.00 5.59 -5.93
C GLU A 152 34.06 4.69 -5.11
N PRO A 153 33.69 5.06 -3.87
CA PRO A 153 32.78 4.28 -3.07
C PRO A 153 31.39 4.18 -3.74
N GLU A 154 30.84 2.98 -3.77
CA GLU A 154 29.54 2.73 -4.35
C GLU A 154 28.41 3.37 -3.50
N LYS A 155 27.50 4.09 -4.17
CA LYS A 155 26.37 4.73 -3.52
C LYS A 155 25.31 3.68 -3.16
N PRO A 156 24.95 3.53 -1.88
CA PRO A 156 23.92 2.57 -1.49
C PRO A 156 22.53 2.99 -1.98
N ALA A 157 21.71 1.99 -2.28
CA ALA A 157 20.30 2.21 -2.60
C ALA A 157 19.54 2.74 -1.38
N TYR A 158 18.63 3.70 -1.60
CA TYR A 158 17.72 4.18 -0.56
C TYR A 158 16.43 3.37 -0.61
N LYS A 159 16.20 2.55 0.40
CA LYS A 159 15.07 1.64 0.47
C LYS A 159 13.94 2.22 1.32
N MET A 160 12.70 1.92 0.94
CA MET A 160 11.48 2.25 1.68
C MET A 160 10.38 1.22 1.36
N LEU A 161 9.59 0.83 2.35
CA LEU A 161 8.52 -0.15 2.16
C LEU A 161 7.28 0.48 1.52
N PHE A 162 6.74 1.52 2.16
CA PHE A 162 5.55 2.22 1.66
C PHE A 162 5.93 3.23 0.58
N LEU A 163 5.38 3.03 -0.62
CA LEU A 163 5.54 3.95 -1.74
C LEU A 163 4.32 4.89 -1.79
N PRO A 164 4.52 6.21 -1.69
CA PRO A 164 3.41 7.14 -1.82
C PRO A 164 2.72 7.02 -3.17
N ALA A 165 1.39 7.02 -3.22
CA ALA A 165 0.63 6.96 -4.46
C ALA A 165 0.84 8.18 -5.37
N THR A 166 1.34 9.30 -4.82
CA THR A 166 1.75 10.52 -5.56
C THR A 166 3.11 10.39 -6.25
N THR A 167 3.81 9.27 -6.07
CA THR A 167 5.15 9.07 -6.64
C THR A 167 5.07 9.04 -8.17
N SER A 168 5.93 9.82 -8.86
CA SER A 168 5.98 9.80 -10.30
C SER A 168 6.39 8.43 -10.85
N TYR A 169 5.95 8.11 -12.08
CA TYR A 169 6.23 6.85 -12.77
C TYR A 169 7.72 6.47 -12.73
N SER A 170 8.60 7.38 -13.14
CA SER A 170 10.04 7.14 -13.16
C SER A 170 10.61 6.90 -11.77
N ARG A 171 10.15 7.67 -10.77
CA ARG A 171 10.60 7.50 -9.37
C ARG A 171 10.11 6.17 -8.79
N MET A 172 8.90 5.74 -9.12
CA MET A 172 8.37 4.45 -8.72
C MET A 172 9.24 3.30 -9.22
N GLN A 173 9.64 3.33 -10.49
CA GLN A 173 10.55 2.34 -11.06
C GLN A 173 11.94 2.34 -10.39
N ILE A 174 12.52 3.52 -10.15
CA ILE A 174 13.78 3.64 -9.41
C ILE A 174 13.63 3.00 -8.02
N GLN A 175 12.55 3.30 -7.32
CA GLN A 175 12.35 2.80 -5.97
C GLN A 175 12.14 1.28 -5.93
N MET A 176 11.38 0.70 -6.88
CA MET A 176 11.24 -0.75 -7.00
C MET A 176 12.59 -1.43 -7.30
N ARG A 177 13.42 -0.83 -8.17
CA ARG A 177 14.80 -1.33 -8.43
C ARG A 177 15.63 -1.30 -7.15
N ASP A 178 15.63 -0.19 -6.44
CA ASP A 178 16.44 0.05 -5.25
C ASP A 178 16.01 -0.85 -4.08
N ASN A 179 14.71 -1.12 -3.94
CA ASN A 179 14.19 -2.07 -2.98
C ASN A 179 14.54 -3.53 -3.33
N GLY A 180 14.56 -3.85 -4.64
CA GLY A 180 14.88 -5.20 -5.12
C GLY A 180 14.01 -6.28 -4.48
N PRO A 181 14.61 -7.38 -3.98
CA PRO A 181 13.86 -8.51 -3.43
C PRO A 181 13.18 -8.21 -2.07
N GLN A 182 13.44 -7.06 -1.45
CA GLN A 182 12.72 -6.64 -0.25
C GLN A 182 11.22 -6.41 -0.53
N GLY A 183 10.89 -5.99 -1.77
CA GLY A 183 9.53 -5.64 -2.16
C GLY A 183 9.12 -4.23 -1.74
N SER A 184 7.88 -3.90 -2.09
CA SER A 184 7.27 -2.59 -1.85
C SER A 184 5.77 -2.73 -1.77
N ILE A 185 5.11 -1.74 -1.18
CA ILE A 185 3.66 -1.62 -1.21
C ILE A 185 3.23 -0.18 -1.50
N ILE A 186 2.28 -0.01 -2.41
CA ILE A 186 1.48 1.21 -2.52
C ILE A 186 0.30 1.04 -1.56
N PHE A 187 0.25 1.87 -0.53
CA PHE A 187 -0.82 1.82 0.46
C PHE A 187 -1.46 3.19 0.58
N ASP A 188 -2.70 3.32 0.10
CA ASP A 188 -3.43 4.58 0.16
C ASP A 188 -4.92 4.34 0.44
N THR A 189 -5.50 5.18 1.27
CA THR A 189 -6.93 5.14 1.61
C THR A 189 -7.78 6.01 0.68
N GLU A 190 -7.14 6.70 -0.28
CA GLU A 190 -7.79 7.51 -1.31
C GLU A 190 -7.25 7.17 -2.69
N ALA A 191 -7.92 6.28 -3.41
CA ALA A 191 -7.52 5.85 -4.76
C ALA A 191 -7.40 7.00 -5.78
N GLN A 192 -8.05 8.15 -5.53
CA GLN A 192 -7.95 9.34 -6.36
C GLN A 192 -6.50 9.83 -6.49
N THR A 193 -5.70 9.64 -5.45
CA THR A 193 -4.28 10.02 -5.42
C THR A 193 -3.51 9.32 -6.54
N LEU A 194 -3.67 8.00 -6.65
CA LEU A 194 -3.01 7.20 -7.70
C LEU A 194 -3.60 7.48 -9.09
N ALA A 195 -4.92 7.65 -9.20
CA ALA A 195 -5.57 7.99 -10.46
C ALA A 195 -5.05 9.34 -11.00
N THR A 196 -4.90 10.34 -10.14
CA THR A 196 -4.36 11.65 -10.52
C THR A 196 -2.90 11.53 -10.98
N ALA A 197 -2.06 10.78 -10.28
CA ALA A 197 -0.68 10.53 -10.68
C ALA A 197 -0.59 9.84 -12.05
N ASN A 198 -1.47 8.86 -12.32
CA ASN A 198 -1.56 8.16 -13.60
C ASN A 198 -1.91 9.09 -14.78
N HIS A 199 -2.76 10.11 -14.55
CA HIS A 199 -3.14 11.07 -15.59
C HIS A 199 -2.11 12.16 -15.84
N LEU A 200 -1.34 12.54 -14.83
CA LEU A 200 -0.37 13.64 -14.91
C LEU A 200 1.00 13.22 -15.48
N ASP A 201 1.35 11.96 -15.35
CA ASP A 201 2.66 11.46 -15.76
C ASP A 201 2.65 10.94 -17.21
N CYS A 202 3.71 11.24 -17.94
CA CYS A 202 3.92 10.72 -19.31
C CYS A 202 4.19 9.19 -19.35
N GLY A 203 4.21 8.52 -18.20
CA GLY A 203 4.42 7.10 -18.08
C GLY A 203 3.12 6.30 -18.08
N ASN A 204 3.20 5.03 -18.45
CA ASN A 204 2.07 4.12 -18.42
C ASN A 204 2.05 3.34 -17.08
N PHE A 205 1.47 3.92 -16.04
CA PHE A 205 1.33 3.27 -14.73
C PHE A 205 0.59 1.94 -14.82
N ASP A 206 -0.45 1.88 -15.65
CA ASP A 206 -1.24 0.66 -15.84
C ASP A 206 -0.38 -0.50 -16.35
N ASP A 207 0.49 -0.26 -17.35
CA ASP A 207 1.42 -1.27 -17.85
C ASP A 207 2.44 -1.70 -16.79
N MET A 208 2.98 -0.75 -16.03
CA MET A 208 3.92 -1.03 -14.95
C MET A 208 3.27 -1.87 -13.84
N LEU A 209 2.06 -1.53 -13.41
CA LEU A 209 1.33 -2.27 -12.38
C LEU A 209 1.00 -3.69 -12.84
N ARG A 210 0.58 -3.86 -14.11
CA ARG A 210 0.32 -5.20 -14.69
C ARG A 210 1.59 -6.05 -14.73
N LYS A 211 2.70 -5.49 -15.21
CA LYS A 211 4.00 -6.17 -15.24
C LYS A 211 4.50 -6.52 -13.84
N ALA A 212 4.33 -5.61 -12.88
CA ALA A 212 4.72 -5.87 -11.51
C ALA A 212 3.90 -6.99 -10.87
N PHE A 213 2.58 -7.04 -11.11
CA PHE A 213 1.73 -8.12 -10.64
C PHE A 213 2.12 -9.49 -11.21
N GLU A 214 2.45 -9.53 -12.50
CA GLU A 214 2.87 -10.75 -13.19
C GLU A 214 4.35 -11.09 -12.98
N HIS A 215 5.11 -10.28 -12.24
CA HIS A 215 6.57 -10.39 -12.11
C HIS A 215 7.29 -10.41 -13.46
N GLU A 216 6.76 -9.70 -14.43
CA GLU A 216 7.39 -9.49 -15.72
C GLU A 216 8.48 -8.42 -15.64
N ASN A 217 9.47 -8.50 -16.54
CA ASN A 217 10.54 -7.52 -16.56
C ASN A 217 9.99 -6.11 -16.82
N ILE A 218 10.49 -5.16 -16.04
CA ILE A 218 10.24 -3.73 -16.27
C ILE A 218 11.55 -3.10 -16.70
N ASP A 219 11.60 -2.67 -17.96
CA ASP A 219 12.75 -2.04 -18.57
C ASP A 219 12.40 -0.60 -18.94
N SER A 220 13.27 0.34 -18.58
CA SER A 220 13.07 1.75 -18.88
C SER A 220 14.37 2.44 -19.18
N ALA A 221 14.41 3.19 -20.28
CA ALA A 221 15.53 4.05 -20.65
C ALA A 221 15.12 5.51 -20.45
N PHE A 222 15.89 6.25 -19.67
CA PHE A 222 15.64 7.68 -19.46
C PHE A 222 16.14 8.51 -20.62
N LYS A 223 15.40 9.56 -20.99
CA LYS A 223 15.83 10.57 -21.98
C LYS A 223 16.91 11.50 -21.43
N ILE A 224 17.14 11.51 -20.11
CA ILE A 224 18.11 12.39 -19.46
C ILE A 224 19.50 11.75 -19.55
N ASN A 225 20.42 12.43 -20.16
CA ASN A 225 21.81 12.01 -20.25
C ASN A 225 22.42 11.85 -18.85
N GLY A 226 23.02 10.68 -18.61
CA GLY A 226 23.69 10.35 -17.34
C GLY A 226 22.89 9.51 -16.36
N LEU A 227 21.60 9.21 -16.62
CA LEU A 227 20.85 8.22 -15.84
C LEU A 227 20.98 6.83 -16.50
N ALA A 228 21.44 5.87 -15.73
CA ALA A 228 21.51 4.48 -16.17
C ALA A 228 20.10 3.92 -16.45
N PRO A 229 19.93 3.06 -17.47
CA PRO A 229 18.68 2.36 -17.71
C PRO A 229 18.25 1.55 -16.48
N ILE A 230 16.95 1.42 -16.29
CA ILE A 230 16.37 0.58 -15.24
C ILE A 230 16.07 -0.79 -15.81
N TYR A 231 16.48 -1.83 -15.10
CA TYR A 231 16.15 -3.22 -15.37
C TYR A 231 15.67 -3.87 -14.07
N ILE A 232 14.38 -4.20 -13.97
CA ILE A 232 13.78 -4.91 -12.85
C ILE A 232 13.32 -6.25 -13.37
N ARG A 233 14.03 -7.32 -13.03
CA ARG A 233 13.76 -8.66 -13.57
C ARG A 233 12.61 -9.38 -12.88
N PHE A 234 12.37 -9.09 -11.64
CA PHE A 234 11.30 -9.70 -10.83
C PHE A 234 10.75 -8.64 -9.87
N PRO A 235 9.91 -7.72 -10.37
CA PRO A 235 9.33 -6.69 -9.52
C PRO A 235 8.45 -7.31 -8.45
N MET A 236 8.58 -6.83 -7.22
CA MET A 236 7.79 -7.23 -6.07
C MET A 236 7.04 -6.00 -5.55
N LEU A 237 5.79 -5.87 -5.95
CA LEU A 237 4.94 -4.75 -5.59
C LEU A 237 3.58 -5.27 -5.12
N ALA A 238 3.20 -4.93 -3.90
CA ALA A 238 1.82 -5.07 -3.42
C ALA A 238 1.08 -3.74 -3.56
N MET A 239 -0.24 -3.78 -3.59
CA MET A 239 -1.06 -2.57 -3.64
C MET A 239 -2.33 -2.75 -2.81
N PHE A 240 -2.53 -1.86 -1.85
CA PHE A 240 -3.78 -1.73 -1.13
C PHE A 240 -4.34 -0.32 -1.31
N LEU A 241 -5.55 -0.25 -1.83
CA LEU A 241 -6.25 1.02 -2.01
C LEU A 241 -7.64 0.94 -1.40
N THR A 242 -8.16 2.08 -0.95
CA THR A 242 -9.59 2.25 -0.73
C THR A 242 -10.12 3.46 -1.49
N GLY A 243 -11.41 3.43 -1.79
CA GLY A 243 -12.02 4.56 -2.50
C GLY A 243 -13.51 4.40 -2.67
N THR A 244 -14.11 5.41 -3.31
CA THR A 244 -15.50 5.37 -3.74
C THR A 244 -15.62 4.65 -5.10
N PRO A 245 -16.83 4.21 -5.49
CA PRO A 245 -17.05 3.63 -6.82
C PRO A 245 -16.57 4.53 -7.97
N SER A 246 -16.74 5.86 -7.86
CA SER A 246 -16.29 6.82 -8.86
C SER A 246 -14.76 6.93 -8.93
N GLN A 247 -14.08 6.88 -7.79
CA GLN A 247 -12.60 6.87 -7.74
C GLN A 247 -12.02 5.60 -8.35
N MET A 248 -12.66 4.44 -8.08
CA MET A 248 -12.29 3.21 -8.75
C MET A 248 -12.48 3.29 -10.26
N ALA A 249 -13.62 3.82 -10.71
CA ALA A 249 -13.90 3.98 -12.14
C ALA A 249 -12.85 4.86 -12.84
N SER A 250 -12.36 5.90 -12.18
CA SER A 250 -11.30 6.76 -12.73
C SER A 250 -9.92 6.08 -12.77
N LEU A 251 -9.64 5.16 -11.85
CA LEU A 251 -8.41 4.36 -11.87
C LEU A 251 -8.45 3.30 -12.99
N ILE A 252 -9.63 2.75 -13.23
CA ILE A 252 -9.88 1.67 -14.18
C ILE A 252 -10.69 2.23 -15.35
N GLU A 253 -10.06 3.01 -16.20
CA GLU A 253 -10.72 3.66 -17.34
C GLU A 253 -11.42 2.68 -18.29
N THR A 254 -10.86 1.50 -18.46
CA THR A 254 -11.48 0.43 -19.29
C THR A 254 -11.15 -0.95 -18.72
N SER A 255 -12.16 -1.81 -18.61
CA SER A 255 -11.98 -3.22 -18.23
C SER A 255 -11.07 -4.00 -19.19
N GLU A 256 -10.92 -3.51 -20.42
CA GLU A 256 -10.09 -4.12 -21.46
C GLU A 256 -8.59 -3.97 -21.23
N LYS A 257 -8.15 -3.00 -20.41
CA LYS A 257 -6.72 -2.79 -20.11
C LYS A 257 -6.08 -3.86 -19.22
N GLY A 258 -6.86 -4.77 -18.63
CA GLY A 258 -6.37 -5.95 -17.90
C GLY A 258 -5.90 -5.69 -16.45
N LEU A 259 -5.79 -4.46 -15.97
CA LEU A 259 -5.47 -4.17 -14.56
C LEU A 259 -6.60 -4.63 -13.61
N PRO A 260 -7.90 -4.45 -13.94
CA PRO A 260 -9.00 -4.86 -13.05
C PRO A 260 -8.99 -6.34 -12.69
N SER A 261 -8.61 -7.20 -13.64
CA SER A 261 -8.56 -8.66 -13.43
C SER A 261 -7.46 -9.11 -12.47
N ARG A 262 -6.56 -8.19 -12.08
CA ARG A 262 -5.43 -8.42 -11.16
C ARG A 262 -5.66 -7.84 -9.78
N ILE A 263 -6.79 -7.14 -9.57
CA ILE A 263 -7.13 -6.50 -8.30
C ILE A 263 -8.24 -7.31 -7.63
N MET A 264 -8.02 -7.74 -6.40
CA MET A 264 -9.07 -8.29 -5.56
C MET A 264 -9.96 -7.14 -5.09
N LEU A 265 -11.19 -7.11 -5.58
CA LEU A 265 -12.17 -6.07 -5.25
C LEU A 265 -13.03 -6.53 -4.08
N TYR A 266 -13.10 -5.71 -3.05
CA TYR A 266 -14.01 -5.89 -1.93
C TYR A 266 -14.96 -4.69 -1.86
N THR A 267 -16.24 -4.93 -2.15
CA THR A 267 -17.26 -3.88 -2.19
C THR A 267 -18.18 -4.02 -0.98
N PHE A 268 -18.43 -2.92 -0.28
CA PHE A 268 -19.33 -2.91 0.86
C PHE A 268 -20.01 -1.56 1.05
N ARG A 269 -21.10 -1.58 1.80
CA ARG A 269 -21.75 -0.39 2.31
C ARG A 269 -21.90 -0.55 3.83
N SER A 270 -21.24 0.29 4.58
CA SER A 270 -21.41 0.40 6.02
C SER A 270 -22.37 1.54 6.32
N ILE A 271 -23.28 1.32 7.26
CA ILE A 271 -24.11 2.38 7.82
C ILE A 271 -23.40 2.88 9.07
N PRO A 272 -23.00 4.16 9.12
CA PRO A 272 -22.35 4.70 10.29
C PRO A 272 -23.27 4.54 11.50
N LYS A 273 -22.88 3.71 12.47
CA LYS A 273 -23.53 3.67 13.77
C LYS A 273 -22.82 4.66 14.66
N TRP A 274 -23.57 5.58 15.27
CA TRP A 274 -23.01 6.43 16.31
C TRP A 274 -22.51 5.54 17.45
N LYS A 275 -21.20 5.61 17.72
CA LYS A 275 -20.60 4.99 18.90
C LYS A 275 -20.42 6.09 19.95
N PRO A 276 -20.90 5.93 21.19
CA PRO A 276 -20.51 6.87 22.24
C PRO A 276 -18.98 6.87 22.32
N MET A 277 -18.38 8.05 22.53
CA MET A 277 -16.96 8.11 22.86
C MET A 277 -16.79 7.30 24.15
N GLY A 278 -16.34 6.06 24.00
CA GLY A 278 -15.94 5.22 25.12
C GLY A 278 -14.64 5.74 25.72
N ASP A 279 -14.37 5.36 26.94
CA ASP A 279 -13.08 5.57 27.57
C ASP A 279 -11.96 5.24 26.58
N ASP A 280 -10.92 6.09 26.54
CA ASP A 280 -9.73 6.00 25.66
C ASP A 280 -8.86 4.75 25.89
N SER A 281 -9.43 3.68 26.39
CA SER A 281 -8.78 2.37 26.38
C SER A 281 -8.86 1.73 24.99
N ILE A 282 -8.28 2.39 24.00
CA ILE A 282 -7.86 1.69 22.79
C ILE A 282 -6.76 0.75 23.27
N SER A 283 -7.13 -0.49 23.50
CA SER A 283 -6.16 -1.57 23.63
C SER A 283 -5.44 -1.68 22.28
N VAL A 284 -4.35 -0.96 22.16
CA VAL A 284 -3.50 -1.02 20.96
C VAL A 284 -2.68 -2.30 21.06
N SER A 285 -3.29 -3.41 20.72
CA SER A 285 -2.65 -4.74 20.76
C SER A 285 -1.39 -4.81 19.89
N TYR A 286 -1.25 -3.92 18.90
CA TYR A 286 -0.09 -3.93 17.98
C TYR A 286 1.16 -3.21 18.49
N THR A 287 1.09 -2.46 19.58
CA THR A 287 2.29 -1.81 20.15
C THR A 287 3.26 -2.81 20.79
N HIS A 288 2.89 -4.10 20.86
CA HIS A 288 3.69 -5.15 21.47
C HIS A 288 4.18 -6.22 20.50
N LEU A 289 3.86 -6.12 19.21
CA LEU A 289 4.46 -6.99 18.18
C LEU A 289 5.90 -6.54 17.89
N THR A 290 6.76 -6.69 18.85
CA THR A 290 8.20 -6.58 18.61
C THR A 290 8.64 -7.77 17.77
N LEU A 291 9.04 -7.51 16.52
CA LEU A 291 9.75 -8.51 15.73
C LEU A 291 10.95 -9.01 16.56
N PRO A 292 11.21 -10.33 16.59
CA PRO A 292 12.39 -10.84 17.30
C PRO A 292 13.63 -10.20 16.69
N THR A 293 14.25 -9.30 17.41
CA THR A 293 15.56 -8.76 17.07
C THR A 293 16.56 -9.90 17.29
N ASN A 294 16.99 -10.52 16.17
CA ASN A 294 18.16 -11.38 16.22
C ASN A 294 19.35 -10.53 16.71
N ARG A 295 19.78 -10.80 17.92
CA ARG A 295 21.09 -10.38 18.43
C ARG A 295 22.18 -11.19 17.77
#